data_34f7b61780323839aa9540272b3a020f
#
_entry.id   34f7b61780323839aa9540272b3a020f
#
_cell.length_a   1.000
_cell.length_b   1.000
_cell.length_c   1.000
_cell.angle_alpha   90.00
_cell.angle_beta   90.00
_cell.angle_gamma   90.00
#
_symmetry.space_group_name_H-M   'P 1'
#
loop_
_entity.id
_entity.type
_entity.pdbx_description
1 polymer ?
#
loop_
_entity_poly.entity_id
_entity_poly.type
_entity_poly.pdbx_seq_one_letter_code
_entity_poly.pdbx_strand_id
1 'polypeptide(L)'
;MDQLLADGTGHLIASMGDATGPVPFSSFMATRETLARDRERLVRFVRGLARAQRWIAASSASEIAAVIAPAFPAIDARIRGAAVERYLRQSTWARDPVLTRTGFETLQTILLDAGFIKRPHRFEDLIDVDIARQAAGY
;
A
#
# COMPACT_ATOMS: atom_id res chain seq x y z
N MET A 1 14.91 -8.08 -4.57
CA MET A 1 15.10 -9.11 -3.52
C MET A 1 14.82 -10.51 -4.06
N ASP A 2 13.64 -10.79 -4.62
CA ASP A 2 13.28 -12.14 -5.10
C ASP A 2 14.24 -12.70 -6.15
N GLN A 3 14.80 -11.86 -7.01
CA GLN A 3 15.84 -12.25 -7.94
C GLN A 3 17.09 -12.76 -7.19
N LEU A 4 17.58 -12.03 -6.18
CA LEU A 4 18.77 -12.42 -5.39
C LEU A 4 18.54 -13.74 -4.64
N LEU A 5 17.32 -13.96 -4.14
CA LEU A 5 16.95 -15.23 -3.51
C LEU A 5 16.90 -16.37 -4.53
N ALA A 6 16.33 -16.13 -5.70
CA ALA A 6 16.25 -17.12 -6.78
C ALA A 6 17.63 -17.52 -7.33
N ASP A 7 18.55 -16.56 -7.41
CA ASP A 7 19.92 -16.76 -7.89
C ASP A 7 20.84 -17.35 -6.80
N GLY A 8 20.35 -17.49 -5.56
CA GLY A 8 21.15 -17.96 -4.42
C GLY A 8 22.25 -16.98 -3.97
N THR A 9 22.18 -15.73 -4.42
CA THR A 9 23.21 -14.69 -4.14
C THR A 9 22.86 -13.83 -2.93
N GLY A 10 21.70 -14.04 -2.31
CA GLY A 10 21.25 -13.29 -1.13
C GLY A 10 20.35 -14.10 -0.24
N HIS A 11 20.24 -13.67 1.01
CA HIS A 11 19.36 -14.25 2.03
C HIS A 11 18.45 -13.18 2.64
N LEU A 12 17.20 -13.55 2.92
CA LEU A 12 16.28 -12.68 3.66
C LEU A 12 16.62 -12.77 5.16
N ILE A 13 17.10 -11.67 5.72
CA ILE A 13 17.43 -11.60 7.15
C ILE A 13 16.17 -11.21 7.96
N ALA A 14 15.44 -10.19 7.50
CA ALA A 14 14.24 -9.70 8.18
C ALA A 14 13.33 -8.95 7.19
N SER A 15 12.05 -8.83 7.56
CA SER A 15 11.09 -7.97 6.87
C SER A 15 10.87 -6.69 7.68
N MET A 16 10.99 -5.53 7.04
CA MET A 16 10.67 -4.26 7.70
C MET A 16 9.19 -4.20 8.12
N GLY A 17 8.28 -4.76 7.32
CA GLY A 17 6.86 -4.80 7.67
C GLY A 17 6.58 -5.61 8.92
N ASP A 18 7.31 -6.72 9.14
CA ASP A 18 7.18 -7.52 10.36
C ASP A 18 7.74 -6.78 11.58
N ALA A 19 8.79 -5.97 11.38
CA ALA A 19 9.42 -5.20 12.46
C ALA A 19 8.63 -3.95 12.85
N THR A 20 8.03 -3.25 11.88
CA THR A 20 7.33 -1.97 12.12
C THR A 20 5.82 -2.13 12.30
N GLY A 21 5.26 -3.27 11.91
CA GLY A 21 3.81 -3.41 11.76
C GLY A 21 3.23 -2.62 10.59
N PRO A 22 1.91 -2.53 10.47
CA PRO A 22 1.25 -1.82 9.37
C PRO A 22 1.54 -0.31 9.40
N VAL A 23 2.23 0.19 8.38
CA VAL A 23 2.46 1.62 8.14
C VAL A 23 2.06 1.98 6.71
N PRO A 24 1.52 3.18 6.44
CA PRO A 24 1.17 3.62 5.10
C PRO A 24 2.44 4.04 4.35
N PHE A 25 3.11 3.08 3.73
CA PHE A 25 4.37 3.32 3.01
C PHE A 25 4.16 4.16 1.75
N SER A 26 3.08 3.92 1.01
CA SER A 26 2.72 4.74 -0.14
C SER A 26 1.23 5.10 -0.09
N SER A 27 0.92 6.35 -0.41
CA SER A 27 -0.43 6.89 -0.34
C SER A 27 -0.69 7.82 -1.53
N PHE A 28 -1.93 7.88 -1.98
CA PHE A 28 -2.35 8.89 -2.92
C PHE A 28 -2.60 10.21 -2.20
N MET A 29 -2.11 11.29 -2.78
CA MET A 29 -2.23 12.64 -2.24
C MET A 29 -2.91 13.57 -3.22
N ALA A 30 -3.63 14.56 -2.70
CA ALA A 30 -4.23 15.64 -3.47
C ALA A 30 -4.11 16.95 -2.69
N THR A 31 -4.12 18.08 -3.38
CA THR A 31 -4.18 19.38 -2.72
C THR A 31 -5.57 19.62 -2.12
N ARG A 32 -5.67 20.49 -1.12
CA ARG A 32 -6.97 20.88 -0.52
C ARG A 32 -7.92 21.46 -1.58
N GLU A 33 -7.39 22.21 -2.53
CA GLU A 33 -8.17 22.74 -3.66
C GLU A 33 -8.75 21.63 -4.52
N THR A 34 -7.95 20.61 -4.87
CA THR A 34 -8.40 19.45 -5.64
C THR A 34 -9.44 18.65 -4.85
N LEU A 35 -9.24 18.47 -3.54
CA LEU A 35 -10.21 17.79 -2.65
C LEU A 35 -11.57 18.50 -2.65
N ALA A 36 -11.56 19.82 -2.63
CA ALA A 36 -12.80 20.62 -2.64
C ALA A 36 -13.49 20.63 -4.01
N ARG A 37 -12.71 20.82 -5.10
CA ARG A 37 -13.25 20.98 -6.45
C ARG A 37 -13.67 19.68 -7.12
N ASP A 38 -12.87 18.63 -6.95
CA ASP A 38 -13.00 17.38 -7.71
C ASP A 38 -13.40 16.18 -6.84
N ARG A 39 -14.07 16.41 -5.71
CA ARG A 39 -14.38 15.39 -4.70
C ARG A 39 -15.01 14.13 -5.29
N GLU A 40 -16.03 14.26 -6.12
CA GLU A 40 -16.69 13.11 -6.74
C GLU A 40 -15.75 12.28 -7.63
N ARG A 41 -14.85 12.95 -8.36
CA ARG A 41 -13.85 12.26 -9.18
C ARG A 41 -12.89 11.47 -8.31
N LEU A 42 -12.45 12.04 -7.20
CA LEU A 42 -11.58 11.38 -6.23
C LEU A 42 -12.28 10.17 -5.59
N VAL A 43 -13.54 10.30 -5.21
CA VAL A 43 -14.33 9.15 -4.69
C VAL A 43 -14.40 8.02 -5.73
N ARG A 44 -14.65 8.34 -7.02
CA ARG A 44 -14.67 7.33 -8.09
C ARG A 44 -13.31 6.66 -8.27
N PHE A 45 -12.23 7.44 -8.21
CA PHE A 45 -10.86 6.91 -8.28
C PHE A 45 -10.59 5.95 -7.11
N VAL A 46 -10.84 6.38 -5.87
CA VAL A 46 -10.62 5.56 -4.68
C VAL A 46 -11.54 4.32 -4.67
N ARG A 47 -12.75 4.41 -5.22
CA ARG A 47 -13.63 3.24 -5.43
C ARG A 47 -13.01 2.20 -6.36
N GLY A 48 -12.29 2.65 -7.38
CA GLY A 48 -11.49 1.75 -8.24
C GLY A 48 -10.42 1.01 -7.45
N LEU A 49 -9.69 1.72 -6.58
CA LEU A 49 -8.69 1.11 -5.68
C LEU A 49 -9.34 0.12 -4.71
N ALA A 50 -10.45 0.49 -4.07
CA ALA A 50 -11.17 -0.38 -3.16
C ALA A 50 -11.64 -1.69 -3.85
N ARG A 51 -12.06 -1.61 -5.11
CA ARG A 51 -12.40 -2.79 -5.91
C ARG A 51 -11.17 -3.65 -6.18
N ALA A 52 -10.04 -3.04 -6.55
CA ALA A 52 -8.79 -3.77 -6.77
C ALA A 52 -8.30 -4.45 -5.49
N GLN A 53 -8.36 -3.77 -4.34
CA GLN A 53 -7.98 -4.34 -3.05
C GLN A 53 -8.85 -5.55 -2.67
N ARG A 54 -10.17 -5.47 -2.86
CA ARG A 54 -11.08 -6.60 -2.64
C ARG A 54 -10.78 -7.77 -3.59
N TRP A 55 -10.50 -7.47 -4.86
CA TRP A 55 -10.11 -8.50 -5.82
C TRP A 55 -8.80 -9.17 -5.43
N ILE A 56 -7.77 -8.41 -5.06
CA ILE A 56 -6.49 -8.95 -4.57
C ILE A 56 -6.73 -9.87 -3.36
N ALA A 57 -7.55 -9.45 -2.40
CA ALA A 57 -7.83 -10.24 -1.20
C ALA A 57 -8.57 -11.56 -1.48
N ALA A 58 -9.26 -11.65 -2.61
CA ALA A 58 -10.01 -12.84 -3.03
C ALA A 58 -9.30 -13.69 -4.08
N SER A 59 -8.15 -13.24 -4.61
CA SER A 59 -7.44 -13.87 -5.71
C SER A 59 -6.22 -14.66 -5.25
N SER A 60 -5.85 -15.67 -6.01
CA SER A 60 -4.59 -16.40 -5.83
C SER A 60 -3.38 -15.59 -6.29
N ALA A 61 -2.20 -15.95 -5.81
CA ALA A 61 -0.95 -15.31 -6.22
C ALA A 61 -0.72 -15.43 -7.74
N SER A 62 -1.10 -16.56 -8.34
CA SER A 62 -0.96 -16.79 -9.77
C SER A 62 -1.88 -15.88 -10.62
N GLU A 63 -3.13 -15.68 -10.19
CA GLU A 63 -4.07 -14.78 -10.86
C GLU A 63 -3.59 -13.33 -10.80
N ILE A 64 -3.15 -12.87 -9.62
CA ILE A 64 -2.59 -11.53 -9.46
C ILE A 64 -1.36 -11.35 -10.33
N ALA A 65 -0.41 -12.30 -10.29
CA ALA A 65 0.82 -12.25 -11.07
C ALA A 65 0.54 -12.23 -12.59
N ALA A 66 -0.49 -12.93 -13.05
CA ALA A 66 -0.90 -12.91 -14.46
C ALA A 66 -1.45 -11.53 -14.85
N VAL A 67 -2.32 -10.93 -14.03
CA VAL A 67 -2.93 -9.61 -14.31
C VAL A 67 -1.89 -8.51 -14.37
N ILE A 68 -0.89 -8.52 -13.48
CA ILE A 68 0.15 -7.47 -13.45
C ILE A 68 1.28 -7.73 -14.47
N ALA A 69 1.32 -8.89 -15.13
CA ALA A 69 2.39 -9.24 -16.06
C ALA A 69 2.70 -8.18 -17.12
N PRO A 70 1.71 -7.55 -17.78
CA PRO A 70 1.98 -6.52 -18.78
C PRO A 70 2.69 -5.28 -18.25
N ALA A 71 2.53 -4.97 -16.95
CA ALA A 71 3.21 -3.84 -16.30
C ALA A 71 4.66 -4.16 -15.91
N PHE A 72 5.04 -5.44 -15.90
CA PHE A 72 6.37 -5.91 -15.51
C PHE A 72 6.96 -6.90 -16.54
N PRO A 73 7.10 -6.49 -17.82
CA PRO A 73 7.49 -7.40 -18.89
C PRO A 73 8.92 -7.96 -18.75
N ALA A 74 9.79 -7.22 -18.04
CA ALA A 74 11.18 -7.63 -17.83
C ALA A 74 11.35 -8.59 -16.62
N ILE A 75 10.29 -8.84 -15.84
CA ILE A 75 10.38 -9.71 -14.67
C ILE A 75 9.90 -11.12 -15.06
N ASP A 76 10.76 -12.12 -14.85
CA ASP A 76 10.42 -13.53 -15.05
C ASP A 76 9.14 -13.91 -14.31
N ALA A 77 8.30 -14.75 -14.93
CA ALA A 77 6.99 -15.12 -14.39
C ALA A 77 7.08 -15.81 -13.03
N ARG A 78 8.10 -16.64 -12.81
CA ARG A 78 8.33 -17.34 -11.54
C ARG A 78 8.72 -16.35 -10.45
N ILE A 79 9.60 -15.39 -10.75
CA ILE A 79 10.03 -14.34 -9.81
C ILE A 79 8.83 -13.45 -9.44
N ARG A 80 8.04 -13.04 -10.44
CA ARG A 80 6.81 -12.25 -10.22
C ARG A 80 5.81 -12.99 -9.34
N GLY A 81 5.59 -14.29 -9.59
CA GLY A 81 4.71 -15.14 -8.78
C GLY A 81 5.18 -15.23 -7.33
N ALA A 82 6.47 -15.49 -7.09
CA ALA A 82 7.07 -15.57 -5.76
C ALA A 82 6.96 -14.23 -4.99
N ALA A 83 7.16 -13.10 -5.69
CA ALA A 83 7.00 -11.78 -5.09
C ALA A 83 5.56 -11.52 -4.64
N VAL A 84 4.57 -11.84 -5.48
CA VAL A 84 3.14 -11.69 -5.17
C VAL A 84 2.76 -12.59 -3.99
N GLU A 85 3.18 -13.84 -4.00
CA GLU A 85 2.91 -14.78 -2.89
C GLU A 85 3.47 -14.27 -1.57
N ARG A 86 4.69 -13.73 -1.56
CA ARG A 86 5.29 -13.11 -0.37
C ARG A 86 4.48 -11.91 0.11
N TYR A 87 4.03 -11.03 -0.80
CA TYR A 87 3.22 -9.85 -0.46
C TYR A 87 1.88 -10.25 0.16
N LEU A 88 1.26 -11.31 -0.32
CA LEU A 88 0.03 -11.85 0.29
C LEU A 88 0.29 -12.38 1.70
N ARG A 89 1.35 -13.19 1.87
CA ARG A 89 1.70 -13.71 3.21
C ARG A 89 2.01 -12.61 4.23
N GLN A 90 2.69 -11.56 3.79
CA GLN A 90 3.05 -10.42 4.65
C GLN A 90 1.93 -9.40 4.82
N SER A 91 0.76 -9.61 4.21
CA SER A 91 -0.34 -8.63 4.20
C SER A 91 0.12 -7.22 3.78
N THR A 92 1.03 -7.15 2.81
CA THR A 92 1.64 -5.89 2.35
C THR A 92 0.61 -4.95 1.71
N TRP A 93 -0.40 -5.51 1.04
CA TRP A 93 -1.48 -4.72 0.47
C TRP A 93 -2.59 -4.49 1.47
N ALA A 94 -2.97 -3.23 1.67
CA ALA A 94 -4.11 -2.86 2.49
C ALA A 94 -5.40 -3.50 1.92
N ARG A 95 -6.29 -3.94 2.80
CA ARG A 95 -7.57 -4.59 2.42
C ARG A 95 -8.62 -3.60 1.95
N ASP A 96 -8.50 -2.34 2.37
CA ASP A 96 -9.37 -1.24 2.00
C ASP A 96 -8.56 0.07 1.90
N PRO A 97 -9.13 1.15 1.33
CA PRO A 97 -8.41 2.40 1.12
C PRO A 97 -8.34 3.29 2.36
N VAL A 98 -8.89 2.89 3.50
CA VAL A 98 -8.95 3.73 4.69
C VAL A 98 -7.63 3.68 5.45
N LEU A 99 -6.90 4.78 5.44
CA LEU A 99 -5.67 4.91 6.22
C LEU A 99 -6.01 4.98 7.71
N THR A 100 -5.42 4.07 8.50
CA THR A 100 -5.68 4.00 9.94
C THR A 100 -4.88 5.03 10.72
N ARG A 101 -5.47 5.55 11.79
CA ARG A 101 -4.78 6.47 12.72
C ARG A 101 -3.51 5.83 13.29
N THR A 102 -3.60 4.60 13.77
CA THR A 102 -2.46 3.88 14.34
C THR A 102 -1.30 3.76 13.34
N GLY A 103 -1.59 3.36 12.09
CA GLY A 103 -0.55 3.28 11.05
C GLY A 103 0.10 4.63 10.76
N PHE A 104 -0.69 5.71 10.72
CA PHE A 104 -0.19 7.07 10.55
C PHE A 104 0.72 7.51 11.71
N GLU A 105 0.30 7.26 12.95
CA GLU A 105 1.08 7.61 14.15
C GLU A 105 2.38 6.81 14.25
N THR A 106 2.34 5.52 13.92
CA THR A 106 3.54 4.69 13.83
C THR A 106 4.52 5.23 12.78
N LEU A 107 4.03 5.59 11.58
CA LEU A 107 4.89 6.18 10.55
C LEU A 107 5.50 7.50 11.03
N GLN A 108 4.72 8.37 11.69
CA GLN A 108 5.26 9.62 12.23
C GLN A 108 6.36 9.39 13.26
N THR A 109 6.19 8.43 14.17
CA THR A 109 7.24 8.05 15.14
C THR A 109 8.52 7.67 14.42
N ILE A 110 8.44 6.79 13.42
CA ILE A 110 9.61 6.40 12.62
C ILE A 110 10.28 7.61 11.95
N LEU A 111 9.48 8.51 11.38
CA LEU A 111 10.00 9.70 10.68
C LEU A 111 10.61 10.73 11.64
N LEU A 112 10.08 10.88 12.86
CA LEU A 112 10.63 11.72 13.92
C LEU A 112 11.96 11.17 14.41
N ASP A 113 12.02 9.88 14.75
CA ASP A 113 13.22 9.21 15.25
C ASP A 113 14.36 9.24 14.21
N ALA A 114 14.00 9.13 12.93
CA ALA A 114 14.93 9.25 11.82
C ALA A 114 15.30 10.71 11.45
N GLY A 115 14.68 11.71 12.09
CA GLY A 115 14.95 13.15 11.82
C GLY A 115 14.37 13.68 10.50
N PHE A 116 13.51 12.90 9.81
CA PHE A 116 12.87 13.33 8.57
C PHE A 116 11.82 14.43 8.78
N ILE A 117 11.11 14.38 9.90
CA ILE A 117 10.20 15.44 10.33
C ILE A 117 10.62 15.99 11.69
N LYS A 118 10.36 17.27 11.94
CA LYS A 118 10.80 17.96 13.17
C LYS A 118 9.73 17.98 14.27
N ARG A 119 8.50 17.65 13.93
CA ARG A 119 7.35 17.64 14.85
C ARG A 119 6.25 16.72 14.32
N PRO A 120 5.42 16.17 15.20
CA PRO A 120 4.27 15.39 14.77
C PRO A 120 3.21 16.30 14.12
N HIS A 121 2.42 15.72 13.26
CA HIS A 121 1.25 16.34 12.62
C HIS A 121 -0.03 15.65 13.08
N ARG A 122 -1.12 16.39 13.15
CA ARG A 122 -2.41 15.79 13.47
C ARG A 122 -2.93 14.98 12.28
N PHE A 123 -3.53 13.84 12.58
CA PHE A 123 -4.14 12.97 11.57
C PHE A 123 -5.16 13.72 10.71
N GLU A 124 -6.04 14.49 11.36
CA GLU A 124 -7.12 15.25 10.71
C GLU A 124 -6.62 16.35 9.77
N ASP A 125 -5.40 16.83 9.97
CA ASP A 125 -4.83 17.90 9.14
C ASP A 125 -4.30 17.37 7.80
N LEU A 126 -3.98 16.07 7.74
CA LEU A 126 -3.33 15.45 6.58
C LEU A 126 -4.16 14.38 5.89
N ILE A 127 -5.10 13.73 6.60
CA ILE A 127 -5.82 12.56 6.09
C ILE A 127 -7.32 12.87 5.94
N ASP A 128 -7.81 12.80 4.70
CA ASP A 128 -9.24 12.82 4.40
C ASP A 128 -9.78 11.39 4.35
N VAL A 129 -10.28 10.91 5.49
CA VAL A 129 -10.86 9.56 5.59
C VAL A 129 -12.25 9.46 4.95
N ASP A 130 -12.95 10.58 4.75
CA ASP A 130 -14.33 10.55 4.28
C ASP A 130 -14.42 10.11 2.82
N ILE A 131 -13.47 10.54 1.98
CA ILE A 131 -13.37 10.05 0.60
C ILE A 131 -13.15 8.54 0.58
N ALA A 132 -12.25 8.04 1.43
CA ALA A 132 -11.93 6.62 1.49
C ALA A 132 -13.13 5.80 2.00
N ARG A 133 -13.81 6.24 3.06
CA ARG A 133 -15.01 5.61 3.61
C ARG A 133 -16.15 5.58 2.58
N GLN A 134 -16.47 6.71 1.99
CA GLN A 134 -17.50 6.81 0.96
C GLN A 134 -17.20 5.89 -0.25
N ALA A 135 -15.94 5.76 -0.63
CA ALA A 135 -15.51 4.90 -1.73
C ALA A 135 -15.58 3.41 -1.37
N ALA A 136 -15.30 3.05 -0.12
CA ALA A 136 -15.35 1.68 0.39
C ALA A 136 -16.77 1.19 0.66
N GLY A 137 -17.73 2.11 0.85
CA GLY A 137 -19.14 1.79 1.12
C GLY A 137 -19.47 1.71 2.62
N TYR A 138 -18.71 2.46 3.45
CA TYR A 138 -18.99 2.62 4.88
C TYR A 138 -19.85 3.85 5.13
#